data_96315ad002f12b538bc47168a59fcb50
#
_entry.id   96315ad002f12b538bc47168a59fcb50
#
_cell.length_a   1.000
_cell.length_b   1.000
_cell.length_c   1.000
_cell.angle_alpha   90.00
_cell.angle_beta   90.00
_cell.angle_gamma   90.00
#
_symmetry.space_group_name_H-M   'P 1'
#
loop_
_entity.id
_entity.type
_entity.pdbx_description
1 polymer ?
#
loop_
_entity_poly.entity_id
_entity_poly.type
_entity_poly.pdbx_seq_one_letter_code
_entity_poly.pdbx_strand_id
1 'polypeptide(L)'
;YEKYIDTHHIMSMFFKRELISSTFLFIGYSFTDHLVLDCLSEIARYLGESTNCHYTIIKREPQNQYFDYFIDDLEKRYNLRVLLVNKYEEVPKILAELNQRIRNRRVFISGAFSSYDSNIEQYSHDLSKALAFSLLENNYRIVNGIGRRFGTHLIGYANEYLAKEGVKDIEKYLIVKPFVGKGENAITEKRYRREEAIGKCGSAIFVFGDHIANGTSGVMEEFDIAYKQHKTIIPIAYPGMISDDIWKIVSGNLTTYPYLEGLINKLTSSEPVEVLSKTIIHILDSIQDNK
;
A
#
# COMPACT_ATOMS: atom_id res chain seq x y z
N TYR A 1 -33.96 20.25 -20.85
CA TYR A 1 -33.70 19.61 -19.54
C TYR A 1 -34.30 18.19 -19.50
N GLU A 2 -35.58 17.99 -19.84
CA GLU A 2 -36.25 16.69 -19.83
C GLU A 2 -35.56 15.65 -20.74
N LYS A 3 -35.19 16.04 -21.98
CA LYS A 3 -34.41 15.15 -22.88
C LYS A 3 -33.03 14.79 -22.36
N TYR A 4 -32.41 15.62 -21.53
CA TYR A 4 -31.12 15.37 -20.94
C TYR A 4 -31.21 14.28 -19.84
N ILE A 5 -32.24 14.31 -19.02
CA ILE A 5 -32.51 13.32 -17.98
C ILE A 5 -32.73 11.93 -18.60
N ASP A 6 -33.55 11.82 -19.66
CA ASP A 6 -33.83 10.55 -20.33
C ASP A 6 -32.58 9.95 -21.01
N THR A 7 -31.74 10.79 -21.62
CA THR A 7 -30.54 10.32 -22.32
C THR A 7 -29.41 9.96 -21.34
N HIS A 8 -29.40 10.50 -20.12
CA HIS A 8 -28.35 10.29 -19.13
C HIS A 8 -28.78 9.39 -17.97
N HIS A 9 -29.98 8.83 -18.02
CA HIS A 9 -30.49 7.93 -16.97
C HIS A 9 -29.54 6.76 -16.69
N ILE A 10 -29.02 6.13 -17.73
CA ILE A 10 -28.05 5.02 -17.60
C ILE A 10 -26.77 5.50 -16.90
N MET A 11 -26.23 6.65 -17.30
CA MET A 11 -25.05 7.24 -16.68
C MET A 11 -25.28 7.60 -15.22
N SER A 12 -26.44 8.16 -14.89
CA SER A 12 -26.84 8.44 -13.51
C SER A 12 -26.92 7.17 -12.66
N MET A 13 -27.46 6.07 -13.20
CA MET A 13 -27.47 4.78 -12.50
C MET A 13 -26.07 4.24 -12.23
N PHE A 14 -25.17 4.28 -13.21
CA PHE A 14 -23.76 3.89 -13.01
C PHE A 14 -23.08 4.76 -11.95
N PHE A 15 -23.28 6.07 -12.03
CA PHE A 15 -22.70 7.00 -11.07
C PHE A 15 -23.21 6.77 -9.63
N LYS A 16 -24.51 6.54 -9.45
CA LYS A 16 -25.08 6.15 -8.16
C LYS A 16 -24.51 4.85 -7.63
N ARG A 17 -24.35 3.84 -8.50
CA ARG A 17 -23.71 2.58 -8.12
C ARG A 17 -22.29 2.80 -7.61
N GLU A 18 -21.50 3.60 -8.33
CA GLU A 18 -20.11 3.90 -7.92
C GLU A 18 -20.07 4.71 -6.61
N LEU A 19 -20.97 5.65 -6.40
CA LEU A 19 -21.10 6.39 -5.14
C LEU A 19 -21.44 5.47 -3.96
N ILE A 20 -22.23 4.42 -4.17
CA ILE A 20 -22.57 3.43 -3.13
C ILE A 20 -21.39 2.50 -2.86
N SER A 21 -20.65 2.08 -3.89
CA SER A 21 -19.60 1.06 -3.77
C SER A 21 -18.22 1.62 -3.46
N SER A 22 -17.99 2.92 -3.63
CA SER A 22 -16.67 3.55 -3.56
C SER A 22 -16.70 4.88 -2.81
N THR A 23 -15.57 5.27 -2.25
CA THR A 23 -15.37 6.63 -1.70
C THR A 23 -14.83 7.54 -2.80
N PHE A 24 -15.50 8.66 -3.02
CA PHE A 24 -15.11 9.68 -4.01
C PHE A 24 -14.30 10.79 -3.35
N LEU A 25 -13.33 11.30 -4.07
CA LEU A 25 -12.68 12.58 -3.82
C LEU A 25 -12.98 13.53 -4.98
N PHE A 26 -13.81 14.53 -4.72
CA PHE A 26 -14.15 15.58 -5.70
C PHE A 26 -13.08 16.67 -5.68
N ILE A 27 -12.53 16.99 -6.85
CA ILE A 27 -11.49 18.02 -7.02
C ILE A 27 -11.93 18.98 -8.14
N GLY A 28 -11.93 20.27 -7.83
CA GLY A 28 -12.34 21.31 -8.81
C GLY A 28 -13.82 21.28 -9.17
N TYR A 29 -14.66 20.68 -8.32
CA TYR A 29 -16.11 20.64 -8.51
C TYR A 29 -16.79 21.63 -7.58
N SER A 30 -17.65 22.47 -8.15
CA SER A 30 -18.28 23.61 -7.42
C SER A 30 -19.57 23.24 -6.68
N PHE A 31 -20.14 22.05 -6.94
CA PHE A 31 -21.46 21.63 -6.44
C PHE A 31 -22.61 22.58 -6.80
N THR A 32 -22.43 23.35 -7.86
CA THR A 32 -23.51 24.17 -8.46
C THR A 32 -24.40 23.37 -9.42
N ASP A 33 -23.90 22.24 -9.91
CA ASP A 33 -24.67 21.30 -10.73
C ASP A 33 -25.48 20.36 -9.82
N HIS A 34 -26.78 20.35 -10.02
CA HIS A 34 -27.71 19.55 -9.23
C HIS A 34 -27.55 18.04 -9.42
N LEU A 35 -27.00 17.55 -10.54
CA LEU A 35 -26.94 16.12 -10.84
C LEU A 35 -26.21 15.30 -9.76
N VAL A 36 -25.06 15.77 -9.31
CA VAL A 36 -24.27 15.07 -8.27
C VAL A 36 -24.97 15.18 -6.92
N LEU A 37 -25.47 16.37 -6.57
CA LEU A 37 -26.19 16.60 -5.32
C LEU A 37 -27.48 15.78 -5.25
N ASP A 38 -28.23 15.67 -6.35
CA ASP A 38 -29.44 14.86 -6.43
C ASP A 38 -29.11 13.37 -6.24
N CYS A 39 -28.03 12.87 -6.87
CA CYS A 39 -27.58 11.49 -6.66
C CYS A 39 -27.19 11.22 -5.20
N LEU A 40 -26.41 12.11 -4.58
CA LEU A 40 -25.99 11.99 -3.17
C LEU A 40 -27.19 12.07 -2.23
N SER A 41 -28.11 13.02 -2.48
CA SER A 41 -29.34 13.21 -1.69
C SER A 41 -30.25 11.97 -1.76
N GLU A 42 -30.41 11.40 -2.95
CA GLU A 42 -31.19 10.20 -3.15
C GLU A 42 -30.59 8.98 -2.43
N ILE A 43 -29.27 8.80 -2.54
CA ILE A 43 -28.54 7.73 -1.83
C ILE A 43 -28.69 7.89 -0.31
N ALA A 44 -28.47 9.11 0.22
CA ALA A 44 -28.59 9.38 1.65
C ALA A 44 -30.01 9.10 2.17
N ARG A 45 -31.03 9.43 1.38
CA ARG A 45 -32.45 9.18 1.73
C ARG A 45 -32.78 7.69 1.81
N TYR A 46 -32.21 6.86 0.91
CA TYR A 46 -32.53 5.42 0.87
C TYR A 46 -31.67 4.57 1.78
N LEU A 47 -30.38 4.92 1.97
CA LEU A 47 -29.42 4.13 2.74
C LEU A 47 -29.13 4.69 4.13
N GLY A 48 -29.51 5.94 4.41
CA GLY A 48 -29.29 6.58 5.71
C GLY A 48 -27.81 6.60 6.12
N GLU A 49 -27.52 6.21 7.36
CA GLU A 49 -26.16 6.19 7.92
C GLU A 49 -25.24 5.13 7.28
N SER A 50 -25.79 4.23 6.46
CA SER A 50 -25.02 3.20 5.76
C SER A 50 -24.32 3.72 4.49
N THR A 51 -24.38 5.03 4.21
CA THR A 51 -23.74 5.63 3.04
C THR A 51 -22.23 5.79 3.24
N ASN A 52 -21.46 5.59 2.16
CA ASN A 52 -20.05 5.94 2.16
C ASN A 52 -19.88 7.45 2.37
N CYS A 53 -18.91 7.83 3.19
CA CYS A 53 -18.47 9.21 3.28
C CYS A 53 -17.60 9.55 2.06
N HIS A 54 -17.93 10.64 1.37
CA HIS A 54 -17.13 11.16 0.26
C HIS A 54 -16.37 12.42 0.69
N TYR A 55 -15.38 12.81 -0.09
CA TYR A 55 -14.49 13.92 0.22
C TYR A 55 -14.48 14.94 -0.90
N THR A 56 -14.30 16.22 -0.55
CA THR A 56 -14.05 17.27 -1.53
C THR A 56 -13.00 18.26 -1.03
N ILE A 57 -12.27 18.87 -1.97
CA ILE A 57 -11.32 19.94 -1.67
C ILE A 57 -11.89 21.24 -2.21
N ILE A 58 -12.17 22.18 -1.31
CA ILE A 58 -12.78 23.47 -1.65
C ILE A 58 -11.89 24.61 -1.16
N LYS A 59 -11.74 25.65 -1.99
CA LYS A 59 -11.02 26.86 -1.60
C LYS A 59 -11.92 27.70 -0.68
N ARG A 60 -11.36 28.24 0.42
CA ARG A 60 -12.05 29.18 1.32
C ARG A 60 -12.45 30.44 0.57
N GLU A 61 -13.67 30.89 0.82
CA GLU A 61 -14.23 32.15 0.30
C GLU A 61 -14.61 33.10 1.45
N PRO A 62 -13.64 33.77 2.09
CA PRO A 62 -13.92 34.61 3.28
C PRO A 62 -14.87 35.79 3.03
N GLN A 63 -15.03 36.19 1.77
CA GLN A 63 -15.92 37.28 1.38
C GLN A 63 -17.38 36.81 1.17
N ASN A 64 -17.62 35.50 1.13
CA ASN A 64 -18.94 34.94 0.94
C ASN A 64 -19.59 34.65 2.29
N GLN A 65 -20.54 35.48 2.68
CA GLN A 65 -21.26 35.35 3.96
C GLN A 65 -22.07 34.06 4.11
N TYR A 66 -22.33 33.35 3.01
CA TYR A 66 -23.07 32.10 2.99
C TYR A 66 -22.15 30.87 2.88
N PHE A 67 -20.82 31.08 2.86
CA PHE A 67 -19.86 30.01 2.63
C PHE A 67 -19.95 28.92 3.70
N ASP A 68 -20.02 29.31 4.98
CA ASP A 68 -20.08 28.35 6.08
C ASP A 68 -21.39 27.54 6.06
N TYR A 69 -22.51 28.16 5.68
CA TYR A 69 -23.78 27.43 5.49
C TYR A 69 -23.69 26.42 4.34
N PHE A 70 -23.03 26.80 3.25
CA PHE A 70 -22.82 25.91 2.12
C PHE A 70 -21.96 24.69 2.52
N ILE A 71 -20.87 24.89 3.27
CA ILE A 71 -20.04 23.81 3.77
C ILE A 71 -20.84 22.88 4.72
N ASP A 72 -21.57 23.49 5.65
CA ASP A 72 -22.42 22.76 6.59
C ASP A 72 -23.50 21.90 5.87
N ASP A 73 -24.12 22.44 4.82
CA ASP A 73 -25.09 21.69 3.99
C ASP A 73 -24.43 20.50 3.27
N LEU A 74 -23.22 20.69 2.69
CA LEU A 74 -22.46 19.60 2.06
C LEU A 74 -22.15 18.48 3.07
N GLU A 75 -21.75 18.82 4.27
CA GLU A 75 -21.38 17.84 5.28
C GLU A 75 -22.58 17.12 5.90
N LYS A 76 -23.62 17.86 6.28
CA LYS A 76 -24.77 17.29 7.00
C LYS A 76 -25.78 16.61 6.08
N ARG A 77 -26.01 17.18 4.92
CA ARG A 77 -27.06 16.69 4.01
C ARG A 77 -26.56 15.64 3.03
N TYR A 78 -25.31 15.78 2.58
CA TYR A 78 -24.78 14.94 1.49
C TYR A 78 -23.67 13.97 1.94
N ASN A 79 -23.35 13.92 3.23
CA ASN A 79 -22.28 13.09 3.81
C ASN A 79 -20.93 13.30 3.12
N LEU A 80 -20.64 14.57 2.76
CA LEU A 80 -19.37 15.00 2.21
C LEU A 80 -18.47 15.54 3.33
N ARG A 81 -17.22 15.12 3.40
CA ARG A 81 -16.20 15.79 4.21
C ARG A 81 -15.44 16.81 3.40
N VAL A 82 -15.43 18.06 3.85
CA VAL A 82 -14.83 19.16 3.12
C VAL A 82 -13.45 19.49 3.68
N LEU A 83 -12.43 19.35 2.83
CA LEU A 83 -11.08 19.83 3.11
C LEU A 83 -10.93 21.23 2.54
N LEU A 84 -10.79 22.21 3.43
CA LEU A 84 -10.67 23.61 3.05
C LEU A 84 -9.20 23.99 2.81
N VAL A 85 -8.93 24.56 1.64
CA VAL A 85 -7.63 25.12 1.26
C VAL A 85 -7.72 26.64 1.10
N ASN A 86 -6.62 27.33 1.31
CA ASN A 86 -6.59 28.79 1.09
C ASN A 86 -6.32 29.12 -0.39
N LYS A 87 -5.57 28.26 -1.07
CA LYS A 87 -5.21 28.40 -2.48
C LYS A 87 -5.26 27.06 -3.18
N TYR A 88 -5.66 27.03 -4.45
CA TYR A 88 -5.69 25.81 -5.25
C TYR A 88 -4.31 25.19 -5.48
N GLU A 89 -3.23 25.96 -5.38
CA GLU A 89 -1.85 25.50 -5.47
C GLU A 89 -1.46 24.54 -4.31
N GLU A 90 -2.26 24.46 -3.27
CA GLU A 90 -2.08 23.50 -2.17
C GLU A 90 -2.55 22.08 -2.56
N VAL A 91 -3.49 21.96 -3.51
CA VAL A 91 -4.10 20.68 -3.90
C VAL A 91 -3.06 19.65 -4.39
N PRO A 92 -2.10 19.99 -5.28
CA PRO A 92 -1.06 19.04 -5.68
C PRO A 92 -0.23 18.50 -4.51
N LYS A 93 0.05 19.32 -3.49
CA LYS A 93 0.80 18.89 -2.29
C LYS A 93 -0.04 17.92 -1.46
N ILE A 94 -1.32 18.21 -1.26
CA ILE A 94 -2.26 17.31 -0.55
C ILE A 94 -2.34 15.96 -1.25
N LEU A 95 -2.46 15.95 -2.59
CA LEU A 95 -2.52 14.72 -3.38
C LEU A 95 -1.20 13.93 -3.32
N ALA A 96 -0.06 14.63 -3.33
CA ALA A 96 1.25 14.02 -3.18
C ALA A 96 1.39 13.36 -1.81
N GLU A 97 0.97 14.04 -0.74
CA GLU A 97 1.00 13.49 0.62
C GLU A 97 0.04 12.29 0.76
N LEU A 98 -1.18 12.39 0.25
CA LEU A 98 -2.13 11.28 0.23
C LEU A 98 -1.54 10.06 -0.49
N ASN A 99 -0.94 10.26 -1.66
CA ASN A 99 -0.28 9.19 -2.41
C ASN A 99 0.89 8.59 -1.61
N GLN A 100 1.67 9.42 -0.92
CA GLN A 100 2.77 8.93 -0.07
C GLN A 100 2.25 8.10 1.11
N ARG A 101 1.20 8.53 1.79
CA ARG A 101 0.55 7.77 2.88
C ARG A 101 0.02 6.41 2.39
N ILE A 102 -0.60 6.38 1.20
CA ILE A 102 -1.06 5.12 0.58
C ILE A 102 0.12 4.20 0.28
N ARG A 103 1.23 4.75 -0.25
CA ARG A 103 2.45 3.97 -0.53
C ARG A 103 3.08 3.44 0.75
N ASN A 104 3.15 4.24 1.80
CA ASN A 104 3.73 3.85 3.09
C ASN A 104 2.98 2.67 3.73
N ARG A 105 1.70 2.51 3.45
CA ARG A 105 0.92 1.34 3.88
C ARG A 105 1.14 0.09 3.02
N ARG A 106 1.92 0.16 1.93
CA ARG A 106 2.27 -0.99 1.08
C ARG A 106 3.70 -1.40 1.32
N VAL A 107 3.89 -2.65 1.68
CA VAL A 107 5.19 -3.26 1.97
C VAL A 107 5.49 -4.29 0.90
N PHE A 108 6.56 -4.08 0.14
CA PHE A 108 7.09 -5.08 -0.77
C PHE A 108 7.89 -6.09 0.03
N ILE A 109 7.62 -7.39 -0.14
CA ILE A 109 8.37 -8.43 0.56
C ILE A 109 9.09 -9.28 -0.47
N SER A 110 10.42 -9.15 -0.48
CA SER A 110 11.35 -9.90 -1.32
C SER A 110 11.90 -11.09 -0.57
N GLY A 111 11.89 -12.25 -1.19
CA GLY A 111 12.49 -13.45 -0.62
C GLY A 111 12.24 -14.66 -1.48
N ALA A 112 13.30 -15.47 -1.63
CA ALA A 112 13.23 -16.74 -2.34
C ALA A 112 14.39 -17.62 -1.93
N PHE A 113 14.21 -18.93 -1.90
CA PHE A 113 15.29 -19.90 -1.74
C PHE A 113 14.97 -21.19 -2.48
N SER A 114 16.03 -21.95 -2.82
CA SER A 114 15.93 -23.19 -3.59
C SER A 114 16.30 -24.42 -2.78
N SER A 115 17.06 -24.26 -1.69
CA SER A 115 17.55 -25.36 -0.85
C SER A 115 16.40 -26.17 -0.23
N TYR A 116 16.64 -27.48 -0.11
CA TYR A 116 15.75 -28.41 0.59
C TYR A 116 16.36 -28.76 1.96
N ASP A 117 16.43 -27.76 2.83
CA ASP A 117 16.81 -27.93 4.20
C ASP A 117 15.59 -27.74 5.11
N SER A 118 15.30 -28.70 5.96
CA SER A 118 14.15 -28.70 6.86
C SER A 118 14.13 -27.49 7.81
N ASN A 119 15.30 -27.01 8.22
CA ASN A 119 15.41 -25.89 9.16
C ASN A 119 15.03 -24.57 8.49
N ILE A 120 15.55 -24.33 7.27
CA ILE A 120 15.19 -23.12 6.50
C ILE A 120 13.71 -23.16 6.08
N GLU A 121 13.19 -24.33 5.75
CA GLU A 121 11.79 -24.50 5.38
C GLU A 121 10.88 -24.17 6.57
N GLN A 122 11.17 -24.74 7.76
CA GLN A 122 10.41 -24.46 8.98
C GLN A 122 10.49 -22.98 9.36
N TYR A 123 11.69 -22.41 9.36
CA TYR A 123 11.87 -20.99 9.64
C TYR A 123 11.10 -20.10 8.62
N SER A 124 11.10 -20.48 7.34
CA SER A 124 10.34 -19.79 6.30
C SER A 124 8.84 -19.82 6.57
N HIS A 125 8.30 -20.94 7.03
CA HIS A 125 6.89 -21.03 7.42
C HIS A 125 6.59 -20.12 8.61
N ASP A 126 7.38 -20.21 9.68
CA ASP A 126 7.17 -19.44 10.90
C ASP A 126 7.27 -17.93 10.65
N LEU A 127 8.30 -17.51 9.90
CA LEU A 127 8.51 -16.12 9.53
C LEU A 127 7.41 -15.60 8.60
N SER A 128 7.01 -16.39 7.60
CA SER A 128 5.95 -16.01 6.67
C SER A 128 4.63 -15.79 7.40
N LYS A 129 4.29 -16.66 8.34
CA LYS A 129 3.08 -16.54 9.16
C LYS A 129 3.14 -15.30 10.04
N ALA A 130 4.25 -15.11 10.78
CA ALA A 130 4.43 -13.96 11.67
C ALA A 130 4.35 -12.63 10.90
N LEU A 131 5.03 -12.54 9.76
CA LEU A 131 5.01 -11.33 8.91
C LEU A 131 3.62 -11.05 8.32
N ALA A 132 2.98 -12.08 7.74
CA ALA A 132 1.68 -11.91 7.11
C ALA A 132 0.64 -11.42 8.13
N PHE A 133 0.57 -12.07 9.30
CA PHE A 133 -0.40 -11.73 10.34
C PHE A 133 -0.12 -10.35 10.93
N SER A 134 1.12 -10.07 11.34
CA SER A 134 1.46 -8.78 11.93
C SER A 134 1.25 -7.61 10.98
N LEU A 135 1.60 -7.75 9.70
CA LEU A 135 1.40 -6.68 8.72
C LEU A 135 -0.08 -6.41 8.46
N LEU A 136 -0.88 -7.46 8.24
CA LEU A 136 -2.30 -7.33 7.94
C LEU A 136 -3.11 -6.81 9.14
N GLU A 137 -2.80 -7.29 10.37
CA GLU A 137 -3.40 -6.81 11.61
C GLU A 137 -3.16 -5.31 11.84
N ASN A 138 -1.99 -4.81 11.45
CA ASN A 138 -1.63 -3.39 11.53
C ASN A 138 -1.99 -2.58 10.26
N ASN A 139 -2.92 -3.09 9.44
CA ASN A 139 -3.43 -2.44 8.24
C ASN A 139 -2.36 -2.13 7.17
N TYR A 140 -1.25 -2.88 7.15
CA TYR A 140 -0.33 -2.88 6.02
C TYR A 140 -0.84 -3.78 4.90
N ARG A 141 -0.44 -3.47 3.68
CA ARG A 141 -0.75 -4.25 2.49
C ARG A 141 0.51 -4.94 2.00
N ILE A 142 0.40 -6.21 1.72
CA ILE A 142 1.52 -7.03 1.27
C ILE A 142 1.59 -7.01 -0.24
N VAL A 143 2.77 -6.72 -0.78
CA VAL A 143 3.08 -6.82 -2.21
C VAL A 143 4.19 -7.86 -2.37
N ASN A 144 3.97 -8.90 -3.17
CA ASN A 144 4.94 -9.97 -3.39
C ASN A 144 5.02 -10.42 -4.85
N GLY A 145 6.22 -10.78 -5.30
CA GLY A 145 6.52 -11.23 -6.66
C GLY A 145 6.39 -12.74 -6.90
N ILE A 146 5.85 -13.51 -5.96
CA ILE A 146 5.83 -14.98 -5.96
C ILE A 146 7.27 -15.54 -5.97
N GLY A 147 8.07 -15.12 -4.98
CA GLY A 147 9.39 -15.72 -4.77
C GLY A 147 9.28 -17.21 -4.44
N ARG A 148 10.21 -18.01 -5.01
CA ARG A 148 10.20 -19.47 -4.82
C ARG A 148 10.17 -19.82 -3.33
N ARG A 149 9.28 -20.72 -2.91
CA ARG A 149 9.02 -21.17 -1.54
C ARG A 149 8.55 -20.04 -0.62
N PHE A 150 9.43 -19.20 -0.13
CA PHE A 150 9.08 -18.15 0.83
C PHE A 150 7.89 -17.29 0.37
N GLY A 151 7.90 -16.81 -0.88
CA GLY A 151 6.78 -16.03 -1.41
C GLY A 151 5.46 -16.82 -1.44
N THR A 152 5.52 -18.12 -1.70
CA THR A 152 4.36 -19.00 -1.69
C THR A 152 3.82 -19.20 -0.27
N HIS A 153 4.71 -19.41 0.73
CA HIS A 153 4.32 -19.50 2.15
C HIS A 153 3.66 -18.20 2.62
N LEU A 154 4.29 -17.06 2.31
CA LEU A 154 3.77 -15.73 2.67
C LEU A 154 2.37 -15.48 2.11
N ILE A 155 2.14 -15.78 0.83
CA ILE A 155 0.84 -15.63 0.17
C ILE A 155 -0.18 -16.57 0.82
N GLY A 156 0.19 -17.81 1.14
CA GLY A 156 -0.67 -18.78 1.80
C GLY A 156 -1.15 -18.28 3.16
N TYR A 157 -0.24 -17.82 4.01
CA TYR A 157 -0.59 -17.30 5.35
C TYR A 157 -1.33 -15.96 5.29
N ALA A 158 -1.03 -15.10 4.33
CA ALA A 158 -1.79 -13.87 4.13
C ALA A 158 -3.26 -14.18 3.75
N ASN A 159 -3.48 -15.14 2.86
CA ASN A 159 -4.83 -15.60 2.52
C ASN A 159 -5.55 -16.24 3.71
N GLU A 160 -4.84 -17.05 4.52
CA GLU A 160 -5.40 -17.65 5.74
C GLU A 160 -5.90 -16.57 6.71
N TYR A 161 -5.09 -15.54 6.95
CA TYR A 161 -5.48 -14.41 7.82
C TYR A 161 -6.72 -13.69 7.27
N LEU A 162 -6.68 -13.27 6.01
CA LEU A 162 -7.77 -12.52 5.39
C LEU A 162 -9.08 -13.31 5.35
N ALA A 163 -9.00 -14.62 5.15
CA ALA A 163 -10.17 -15.50 5.20
C ALA A 163 -10.76 -15.59 6.61
N LYS A 164 -9.92 -15.70 7.66
CA LYS A 164 -10.37 -15.70 9.07
C LYS A 164 -11.06 -14.40 9.46
N GLU A 165 -10.56 -13.28 8.98
CA GLU A 165 -11.14 -11.95 9.22
C GLU A 165 -12.36 -11.65 8.33
N GLY A 166 -12.78 -12.59 7.48
CA GLY A 166 -13.94 -12.45 6.61
C GLY A 166 -13.79 -11.38 5.53
N VAL A 167 -12.55 -11.06 5.15
CA VAL A 167 -12.26 -10.04 4.14
C VAL A 167 -12.68 -10.55 2.76
N LYS A 168 -13.60 -9.84 2.10
CA LYS A 168 -14.10 -10.20 0.78
C LYS A 168 -13.20 -9.75 -0.36
N ASP A 169 -12.58 -8.57 -0.22
CA ASP A 169 -11.71 -7.96 -1.22
C ASP A 169 -10.24 -8.19 -0.85
N ILE A 170 -9.76 -9.40 -1.14
CA ILE A 170 -8.40 -9.84 -0.82
C ILE A 170 -7.35 -9.01 -1.55
N GLU A 171 -7.61 -8.62 -2.80
CA GLU A 171 -6.67 -7.86 -3.64
C GLU A 171 -6.34 -6.47 -3.06
N LYS A 172 -7.20 -5.96 -2.20
CA LYS A 172 -6.97 -4.71 -1.48
C LYS A 172 -5.80 -4.82 -0.49
N TYR A 173 -5.56 -6.00 0.07
CA TYR A 173 -4.59 -6.25 1.15
C TYR A 173 -3.40 -7.08 0.70
N LEU A 174 -3.60 -8.02 -0.23
CA LEU A 174 -2.57 -8.88 -0.78
C LEU A 174 -2.47 -8.68 -2.29
N ILE A 175 -1.38 -8.05 -2.74
CA ILE A 175 -1.12 -7.74 -4.13
C ILE A 175 -0.02 -8.66 -4.64
N VAL A 176 -0.39 -9.60 -5.49
CA VAL A 176 0.54 -10.58 -6.07
C VAL A 176 0.92 -10.14 -7.48
N LYS A 177 2.22 -9.92 -7.72
CA LYS A 177 2.78 -9.42 -8.99
C LYS A 177 3.87 -10.35 -9.49
N PRO A 178 3.54 -11.42 -10.24
CA PRO A 178 4.54 -12.36 -10.76
C PRO A 178 5.49 -11.67 -11.74
N PHE A 179 6.80 -11.90 -11.57
CA PHE A 179 7.82 -11.35 -12.45
C PHE A 179 8.13 -12.34 -13.56
N VAL A 180 7.26 -12.39 -14.54
CA VAL A 180 7.42 -13.24 -15.73
C VAL A 180 7.85 -12.42 -16.93
N GLY A 181 8.72 -12.98 -17.76
CA GLY A 181 9.13 -12.41 -19.03
C GLY A 181 9.26 -13.52 -20.07
N LYS A 182 9.03 -13.20 -21.33
CA LYS A 182 9.12 -14.15 -22.46
C LYS A 182 10.10 -13.66 -23.53
N GLY A 183 10.77 -14.62 -24.18
CA GLY A 183 11.64 -14.36 -25.33
C GLY A 183 12.88 -13.52 -25.02
N GLU A 184 13.37 -12.82 -26.01
CA GLU A 184 14.61 -12.04 -25.94
C GLU A 184 14.55 -10.88 -24.93
N ASN A 185 13.37 -10.34 -24.65
CA ASN A 185 13.15 -9.22 -23.73
C ASN A 185 12.82 -9.66 -22.29
N ALA A 186 12.92 -10.96 -21.98
CA ALA A 186 12.48 -11.51 -20.69
C ALA A 186 13.13 -10.83 -19.47
N ILE A 187 14.42 -10.48 -19.56
CA ILE A 187 15.16 -9.82 -18.47
C ILE A 187 14.63 -8.40 -18.27
N THR A 188 14.46 -7.64 -19.33
CA THR A 188 13.96 -6.26 -19.30
C THR A 188 12.52 -6.21 -18.77
N GLU A 189 11.66 -7.13 -19.22
CA GLU A 189 10.28 -7.22 -18.74
C GLU A 189 10.21 -7.56 -17.26
N LYS A 190 11.01 -8.51 -16.77
CA LYS A 190 11.08 -8.86 -15.35
C LYS A 190 11.52 -7.67 -14.52
N ARG A 191 12.54 -6.94 -14.98
CA ARG A 191 13.03 -5.75 -14.30
C ARG A 191 11.94 -4.66 -14.25
N TYR A 192 11.29 -4.36 -15.37
CA TYR A 192 10.18 -3.39 -15.42
C TYR A 192 9.07 -3.74 -14.42
N ARG A 193 8.66 -5.02 -14.35
CA ARG A 193 7.63 -5.47 -13.42
C ARG A 193 8.05 -5.33 -11.95
N ARG A 194 9.33 -5.58 -11.63
CA ARG A 194 9.90 -5.32 -10.31
C ARG A 194 9.86 -3.83 -9.98
N GLU A 195 10.33 -2.99 -10.88
CA GLU A 195 10.34 -1.53 -10.73
C GLU A 195 8.94 -0.97 -10.49
N GLU A 196 7.95 -1.46 -11.23
CA GLU A 196 6.54 -1.09 -11.05
C GLU A 196 5.99 -1.54 -9.69
N ALA A 197 6.24 -2.79 -9.29
CA ALA A 197 5.72 -3.34 -8.04
C ALA A 197 6.32 -2.61 -6.82
N ILE A 198 7.65 -2.47 -6.79
CA ILE A 198 8.40 -1.78 -5.74
C ILE A 198 8.03 -0.28 -5.73
N GLY A 199 7.85 0.34 -6.90
CA GLY A 199 7.47 1.74 -7.06
C GLY A 199 6.17 2.12 -6.35
N LYS A 200 5.25 1.18 -6.22
CA LYS A 200 3.95 1.37 -5.55
C LYS A 200 4.00 1.21 -4.04
N CYS A 201 5.15 0.79 -3.48
CA CYS A 201 5.35 0.56 -2.04
C CYS A 201 6.13 1.70 -1.40
N GLY A 202 5.98 1.90 -0.10
CA GLY A 202 6.80 2.80 0.71
C GLY A 202 8.02 2.09 1.29
N SER A 203 7.87 0.80 1.58
CA SER A 203 8.88 -0.01 2.26
C SER A 203 9.13 -1.31 1.52
N ALA A 204 10.32 -1.89 1.72
CA ALA A 204 10.70 -3.18 1.18
C ALA A 204 11.45 -4.01 2.25
N ILE A 205 10.97 -5.24 2.47
CA ILE A 205 11.58 -6.23 3.37
C ILE A 205 12.33 -7.24 2.53
N PHE A 206 13.55 -7.58 2.91
CA PHE A 206 14.42 -8.54 2.21
C PHE A 206 14.78 -9.69 3.14
N VAL A 207 14.50 -10.91 2.69
CA VAL A 207 14.83 -12.12 3.43
C VAL A 207 15.27 -13.24 2.48
N PHE A 208 16.18 -14.12 2.91
CA PHE A 208 16.74 -15.18 2.08
C PHE A 208 17.45 -14.65 0.82
N GLY A 209 17.30 -15.35 -0.28
CA GLY A 209 17.94 -15.08 -1.56
C GLY A 209 19.15 -15.96 -1.79
N ASP A 210 19.07 -16.85 -2.76
CA ASP A 210 20.22 -17.71 -3.12
C ASP A 210 21.29 -16.89 -3.84
N HIS A 211 22.55 -17.21 -3.55
CA HIS A 211 23.67 -16.80 -4.39
C HIS A 211 23.62 -17.54 -5.73
N ILE A 212 23.85 -16.82 -6.82
CA ILE A 212 23.85 -17.37 -8.18
C ILE A 212 25.27 -17.28 -8.72
N ALA A 213 25.81 -18.41 -9.15
CA ALA A 213 27.19 -18.51 -9.64
C ALA A 213 27.48 -17.56 -10.82
N ASN A 214 26.51 -17.42 -11.74
CA ASN A 214 26.63 -16.56 -12.91
C ASN A 214 25.37 -15.68 -13.00
N GLY A 215 25.45 -14.45 -12.49
CA GLY A 215 24.34 -13.49 -12.56
C GLY A 215 24.01 -12.83 -11.23
N THR A 216 22.98 -12.00 -11.23
CA THR A 216 22.49 -11.30 -10.05
C THR A 216 21.26 -12.01 -9.49
N SER A 217 21.24 -12.26 -8.20
CA SER A 217 20.06 -12.78 -7.51
C SER A 217 18.87 -11.84 -7.67
N GLY A 218 17.67 -12.40 -7.85
CA GLY A 218 16.46 -11.59 -7.90
C GLY A 218 16.24 -10.71 -6.67
N VAL A 219 16.62 -11.21 -5.48
CA VAL A 219 16.54 -10.48 -4.22
C VAL A 219 17.49 -9.28 -4.20
N MET A 220 18.72 -9.45 -4.72
CA MET A 220 19.68 -8.34 -4.82
C MET A 220 19.23 -7.30 -5.86
N GLU A 221 18.70 -7.75 -7.01
CA GLU A 221 18.14 -6.81 -8.01
C GLU A 221 16.96 -5.99 -7.43
N GLU A 222 16.10 -6.62 -6.66
CA GLU A 222 14.97 -5.96 -5.99
C GLU A 222 15.45 -4.97 -4.91
N PHE A 223 16.53 -5.30 -4.20
CA PHE A 223 17.21 -4.38 -3.28
C PHE A 223 17.75 -3.13 -4.01
N ASP A 224 18.48 -3.33 -5.11
CA ASP A 224 19.01 -2.23 -5.92
C ASP A 224 17.90 -1.30 -6.44
N ILE A 225 16.77 -1.87 -6.85
CA ILE A 225 15.59 -1.10 -7.30
C ILE A 225 15.01 -0.31 -6.12
N ALA A 226 14.81 -0.96 -4.97
CA ALA A 226 14.27 -0.31 -3.78
C ALA A 226 15.17 0.83 -3.30
N TYR A 227 16.49 0.63 -3.30
CA TYR A 227 17.47 1.65 -2.96
C TYR A 227 17.39 2.87 -3.90
N LYS A 228 17.41 2.63 -5.22
CA LYS A 228 17.30 3.70 -6.25
C LYS A 228 15.98 4.44 -6.18
N GLN A 229 14.92 3.80 -5.73
CA GLN A 229 13.59 4.40 -5.57
C GLN A 229 13.37 4.97 -4.16
N HIS A 230 14.42 5.09 -3.33
CA HIS A 230 14.38 5.66 -1.97
C HIS A 230 13.31 5.01 -1.08
N LYS A 231 13.19 3.68 -1.13
CA LYS A 231 12.27 2.96 -0.26
C LYS A 231 12.86 2.77 1.14
N THR A 232 11.98 2.64 2.12
CA THR A 232 12.41 2.16 3.44
C THR A 232 12.83 0.71 3.34
N ILE A 233 14.13 0.44 3.54
CA ILE A 233 14.73 -0.88 3.39
C ILE A 233 14.82 -1.55 4.75
N ILE A 234 14.29 -2.77 4.88
CA ILE A 234 14.31 -3.58 6.11
C ILE A 234 14.90 -4.96 5.77
N PRO A 235 16.19 -5.17 6.00
CA PRO A 235 16.82 -6.46 5.76
C PRO A 235 16.63 -7.40 6.95
N ILE A 236 16.37 -8.68 6.68
CA ILE A 236 16.36 -9.74 7.69
C ILE A 236 17.53 -10.66 7.37
N ALA A 237 18.60 -10.59 8.16
CA ALA A 237 19.77 -11.38 7.94
C ALA A 237 19.46 -12.89 8.12
N TYR A 238 19.75 -13.69 7.10
CA TYR A 238 19.81 -15.14 7.19
C TYR A 238 21.18 -15.60 6.72
N PRO A 239 22.00 -16.22 7.60
CA PRO A 239 23.38 -16.56 7.31
C PRO A 239 23.55 -17.34 6.00
N GLY A 240 24.52 -16.92 5.16
CA GLY A 240 24.81 -17.55 3.87
C GLY A 240 23.83 -17.25 2.75
N MET A 241 22.92 -16.30 2.93
CA MET A 241 21.95 -15.84 1.93
C MET A 241 22.20 -14.39 1.52
N ILE A 242 21.65 -13.97 0.40
CA ILE A 242 21.73 -12.57 -0.10
C ILE A 242 21.21 -11.56 0.93
N SER A 243 20.20 -11.91 1.72
CA SER A 243 19.68 -11.03 2.75
C SER A 243 20.69 -10.73 3.87
N ASP A 244 21.66 -11.62 4.14
CA ASP A 244 22.76 -11.37 5.04
C ASP A 244 23.74 -10.33 4.46
N ASP A 245 24.01 -10.39 3.16
CA ASP A 245 24.83 -9.39 2.48
C ASP A 245 24.13 -8.02 2.47
N ILE A 246 22.82 -7.98 2.18
CA ILE A 246 22.03 -6.75 2.26
C ILE A 246 22.06 -6.19 3.68
N TRP A 247 21.91 -7.03 4.69
CA TRP A 247 21.99 -6.62 6.09
C TRP A 247 23.35 -5.99 6.42
N LYS A 248 24.47 -6.59 5.96
CA LYS A 248 25.81 -6.04 6.13
C LYS A 248 25.99 -4.69 5.44
N ILE A 249 25.48 -4.52 4.22
CA ILE A 249 25.49 -3.24 3.50
C ILE A 249 24.72 -2.17 4.30
N VAL A 250 23.54 -2.49 4.78
CA VAL A 250 22.67 -1.56 5.50
C VAL A 250 23.23 -1.23 6.89
N SER A 251 23.69 -2.24 7.65
CA SER A 251 24.26 -2.06 8.99
C SER A 251 25.58 -1.30 8.96
N GLY A 252 26.36 -1.43 7.88
CA GLY A 252 27.58 -0.66 7.67
C GLY A 252 27.35 0.82 7.32
N ASN A 253 26.11 1.23 7.07
CA ASN A 253 25.78 2.60 6.66
C ASN A 253 24.48 3.13 7.31
N LEU A 254 24.39 3.06 8.64
CA LEU A 254 23.20 3.48 9.39
C LEU A 254 22.89 4.98 9.25
N THR A 255 23.88 5.81 8.85
CA THR A 255 23.63 7.23 8.54
C THR A 255 22.63 7.42 7.39
N THR A 256 22.59 6.47 6.45
CA THR A 256 21.61 6.44 5.36
C THR A 256 20.28 5.82 5.82
N TYR A 257 20.30 5.00 6.87
CA TYR A 257 19.14 4.26 7.40
C TYR A 257 18.91 4.56 8.89
N PRO A 258 18.73 5.84 9.30
CA PRO A 258 18.66 6.24 10.70
C PRO A 258 17.50 5.58 11.47
N TYR A 259 16.43 5.20 10.79
CA TYR A 259 15.29 4.47 11.37
C TYR A 259 15.63 3.03 11.82
N LEU A 260 16.82 2.52 11.49
CA LEU A 260 17.32 1.20 11.94
C LEU A 260 18.29 1.30 13.11
N GLU A 261 18.64 2.51 13.55
CA GLU A 261 19.56 2.70 14.66
C GLU A 261 19.00 2.07 15.95
N GLY A 262 19.79 1.25 16.61
CA GLY A 262 19.37 0.46 17.78
C GLY A 262 18.45 -0.73 17.49
N LEU A 263 17.95 -0.88 16.26
CA LEU A 263 17.02 -1.95 15.87
C LEU A 263 17.64 -2.96 14.89
N ILE A 264 18.67 -2.60 14.16
CA ILE A 264 19.26 -3.43 13.09
C ILE A 264 19.68 -4.81 13.59
N ASN A 265 20.23 -4.92 14.81
CA ASN A 265 20.68 -6.18 15.38
C ASN A 265 19.53 -7.14 15.72
N LYS A 266 18.29 -6.66 15.81
CA LYS A 266 17.08 -7.48 15.97
C LYS A 266 16.52 -7.99 14.64
N LEU A 267 17.08 -7.58 13.52
CA LEU A 267 16.65 -7.99 12.19
C LEU A 267 17.53 -9.16 11.68
N THR A 268 17.57 -10.24 12.45
CA THR A 268 18.34 -11.45 12.13
C THR A 268 17.52 -12.71 12.37
N SER A 269 17.86 -13.80 11.70
CA SER A 269 17.19 -15.11 11.87
C SER A 269 17.45 -15.78 13.23
N SER A 270 18.34 -15.23 14.06
CA SER A 270 18.56 -15.68 15.43
C SER A 270 17.52 -15.17 16.42
N GLU A 271 16.78 -14.12 16.06
CA GLU A 271 15.69 -13.61 16.88
C GLU A 271 14.42 -14.44 16.68
N PRO A 272 13.59 -14.59 17.74
CA PRO A 272 12.26 -15.18 17.58
C PRO A 272 11.42 -14.40 16.57
N VAL A 273 10.69 -15.12 15.72
CA VAL A 273 9.91 -14.50 14.62
C VAL A 273 8.86 -13.50 15.11
N GLU A 274 8.36 -13.67 16.34
CA GLU A 274 7.42 -12.74 16.97
C GLU A 274 8.11 -11.43 17.39
N VAL A 275 9.35 -11.49 17.85
CA VAL A 275 10.15 -10.30 18.17
C VAL A 275 10.50 -9.56 16.90
N LEU A 276 10.91 -10.30 15.87
CA LEU A 276 11.28 -9.77 14.57
C LEU A 276 10.09 -9.09 13.89
N SER A 277 8.92 -9.72 13.86
CA SER A 277 7.72 -9.12 13.25
C SER A 277 7.27 -7.85 13.98
N LYS A 278 7.29 -7.83 15.33
CA LYS A 278 7.01 -6.63 16.13
C LYS A 278 8.02 -5.51 15.88
N THR A 279 9.30 -5.86 15.75
CA THR A 279 10.35 -4.87 15.42
C THR A 279 10.11 -4.25 14.05
N ILE A 280 9.69 -5.04 13.07
CA ILE A 280 9.36 -4.56 11.72
C ILE A 280 8.15 -3.61 11.77
N ILE A 281 7.08 -3.97 12.49
CA ILE A 281 5.92 -3.08 12.65
C ILE A 281 6.34 -1.75 13.30
N HIS A 282 7.13 -1.81 14.38
CA HIS A 282 7.64 -0.60 15.04
C HIS A 282 8.42 0.31 14.07
N ILE A 283 9.29 -0.27 13.22
CA ILE A 283 10.01 0.49 12.18
C ILE A 283 9.03 1.14 11.19
N LEU A 284 8.07 0.37 10.70
CA LEU A 284 7.11 0.84 9.72
C LEU A 284 6.21 1.98 10.26
N ASP A 285 5.78 1.87 11.53
CA ASP A 285 4.95 2.90 12.18
C ASP A 285 5.76 4.17 12.46
N SER A 286 7.00 4.05 12.93
CA SER A 286 7.87 5.21 13.20
C SER A 286 8.11 6.10 11.98
N ILE A 287 8.11 5.50 10.78
CA ILE A 287 8.27 6.23 9.52
C ILE A 287 6.98 6.94 9.09
N GLN A 288 5.82 6.47 9.53
CA GLN A 288 4.55 7.15 9.25
C GLN A 288 4.35 8.36 10.14
N ASP A 289 4.79 8.29 11.41
CA ASP A 289 4.61 9.34 12.42
C ASP A 289 5.61 10.50 12.25
N ASN A 290 6.76 10.25 11.62
CA ASN A 290 7.84 11.24 11.43
C ASN A 290 7.74 12.06 10.13
N LYS A 291 6.59 12.07 9.45
CA LYS A 291 6.29 12.87 8.26
C LYS A 291 4.93 13.53 8.40
#